data_deb5bdc8c6a405d155c55da83c1c29ac
#
_entry.id   deb5bdc8c6a405d155c55da83c1c29ac
#
_cell.length_a   1.000
_cell.length_b   1.000
_cell.length_c   1.000
_cell.angle_alpha   90.00
_cell.angle_beta   90.00
_cell.angle_gamma   90.00
#
_symmetry.space_group_name_H-M   'P 1'
#
loop_
_entity.id
_entity.type
_entity.pdbx_description
1 polymer ?
#
loop_
_entity_poly.entity_id
_entity_poly.type
_entity_poly.pdbx_seq_one_letter_code
_entity_poly.pdbx_strand_id
1 'polypeptide(L)'
;MNITREQLLLYAVTDRSWLKGETLYEQVERALKGGVTLVQLREKELSEPEFEAEGRSLLELCHRYRVPLIINDNVELAERIGADGVHVGQSDMELTRAREILGTDKIIGVTAKTIEQAQAAEKAGADYLGSGAVFGSSTKTDAKPMELTLLQEICQSVTIPVVAIGGINQDNILKLKGCEIAGAAVVSGIFACEDIEEGTKELLQKVNMVVKNHV
;
A
#
# COMPACT_ATOMS: atom_id res chain seq x y z
N MET A 1 16.08 -6.35 1.51
CA MET A 1 14.90 -5.62 1.03
C MET A 1 14.30 -6.40 -0.14
N ASN A 2 13.07 -6.81 0.00
CA ASN A 2 12.39 -7.72 -0.93
C ASN A 2 11.46 -7.00 -1.91
N ILE A 3 11.49 -5.65 -1.96
CA ILE A 3 10.66 -4.82 -2.83
C ILE A 3 11.51 -3.69 -3.44
N THR A 4 11.24 -3.33 -4.70
CA THR A 4 11.92 -2.23 -5.38
C THR A 4 11.12 -0.93 -5.29
N ARG A 5 11.76 0.22 -5.55
CA ARG A 5 11.07 1.52 -5.59
C ARG A 5 10.03 1.58 -6.72
N GLU A 6 10.30 0.93 -7.85
CA GLU A 6 9.39 0.84 -8.99
C GLU A 6 8.10 0.10 -8.61
N GLN A 7 8.20 -0.96 -7.80
CA GLN A 7 7.04 -1.69 -7.30
C GLN A 7 6.21 -0.88 -6.30
N LEU A 8 6.77 0.14 -5.68
CA LEU A 8 6.09 1.00 -4.70
C LEU A 8 5.45 2.25 -5.32
N LEU A 9 5.65 2.54 -6.63
CA LEU A 9 5.19 3.79 -7.25
C LEU A 9 3.71 4.05 -7.05
N LEU A 10 2.84 3.13 -7.47
CA LEU A 10 1.39 3.26 -7.31
C LEU A 10 0.83 1.99 -6.65
N TYR A 11 0.52 2.11 -5.40
CA TYR A 11 0.11 1.05 -4.51
C TYR A 11 -1.41 1.11 -4.28
N ALA A 12 -2.18 0.22 -4.89
CA ALA A 12 -3.62 0.13 -4.69
C ALA A 12 -3.93 -0.64 -3.39
N VAL A 13 -4.72 -0.05 -2.51
CA VAL A 13 -5.25 -0.71 -1.30
C VAL A 13 -6.74 -0.87 -1.47
N THR A 14 -7.24 -2.12 -1.42
CA THR A 14 -8.64 -2.43 -1.69
C THR A 14 -9.58 -1.97 -0.58
N ASP A 15 -10.83 -1.65 -0.95
CA ASP A 15 -11.91 -1.34 -0.01
C ASP A 15 -13.25 -1.62 -0.68
N ARG A 16 -14.07 -2.48 -0.05
CA ARG A 16 -15.38 -2.90 -0.57
C ARG A 16 -16.43 -1.79 -0.67
N SER A 17 -16.23 -0.66 0.01
CA SER A 17 -17.14 0.49 -0.05
C SER A 17 -17.33 1.04 -1.47
N TRP A 18 -16.43 0.72 -2.39
CA TRP A 18 -16.40 1.26 -3.76
C TRP A 18 -16.86 0.28 -4.84
N LEU A 19 -17.37 -0.92 -4.48
CA LEU A 19 -17.68 -1.97 -5.47
C LEU A 19 -18.79 -1.61 -6.47
N LYS A 20 -19.77 -0.79 -6.07
CA LYS A 20 -20.85 -0.31 -6.97
C LYS A 20 -21.53 -1.41 -7.82
N GLY A 21 -21.61 -2.63 -7.26
CA GLY A 21 -22.21 -3.79 -7.94
C GLY A 21 -21.23 -4.65 -8.76
N GLU A 22 -19.95 -4.29 -8.81
CA GLU A 22 -18.87 -5.08 -9.41
C GLU A 22 -18.19 -5.97 -8.36
N THR A 23 -17.43 -6.94 -8.82
CA THR A 23 -16.57 -7.74 -7.95
C THR A 23 -15.25 -7.00 -7.66
N LEU A 24 -14.61 -7.31 -6.53
CA LEU A 24 -13.30 -6.76 -6.22
C LEU A 24 -12.26 -7.18 -7.27
N TYR A 25 -12.39 -8.40 -7.78
CA TYR A 25 -11.54 -8.92 -8.87
C TYR A 25 -11.58 -8.02 -10.12
N GLU A 26 -12.79 -7.66 -10.60
CA GLU A 26 -12.94 -6.80 -11.78
C GLU A 26 -12.35 -5.41 -11.57
N GLN A 27 -12.54 -4.83 -10.39
CA GLN A 27 -11.97 -3.52 -10.06
C GLN A 27 -10.45 -3.56 -9.96
N VAL A 28 -9.88 -4.58 -9.31
CA VAL A 28 -8.42 -4.76 -9.22
C VAL A 28 -7.82 -5.01 -10.60
N GLU A 29 -8.48 -5.79 -11.47
CA GLU A 29 -7.99 -6.00 -12.83
C GLU A 29 -7.93 -4.69 -13.64
N ARG A 30 -8.94 -3.82 -13.52
CA ARG A 30 -8.91 -2.50 -14.16
C ARG A 30 -7.80 -1.60 -13.59
N ALA A 31 -7.59 -1.63 -12.27
CA ALA A 31 -6.48 -0.90 -11.65
C ALA A 31 -5.11 -1.40 -12.15
N LEU A 32 -4.94 -2.72 -12.32
CA LEU A 32 -3.74 -3.32 -12.88
C LEU A 32 -3.52 -2.92 -14.34
N LYS A 33 -4.58 -2.90 -15.18
CA LYS A 33 -4.53 -2.37 -16.55
C LYS A 33 -4.16 -0.88 -16.58
N GLY A 34 -4.58 -0.12 -15.57
CA GLY A 34 -4.21 1.28 -15.36
C GLY A 34 -2.77 1.50 -14.90
N GLY A 35 -2.04 0.45 -14.55
CA GLY A 35 -0.62 0.52 -14.21
C GLY A 35 -0.29 0.55 -12.72
N VAL A 36 -1.17 0.04 -11.86
CA VAL A 36 -0.84 -0.23 -10.46
C VAL A 36 0.38 -1.14 -10.37
N THR A 37 1.30 -0.83 -9.47
CA THR A 37 2.59 -1.52 -9.31
C THR A 37 2.67 -2.40 -8.06
N LEU A 38 1.71 -2.26 -7.15
CA LEU A 38 1.55 -3.06 -5.94
C LEU A 38 0.07 -3.09 -5.56
N VAL A 39 -0.44 -4.24 -5.11
CA VAL A 39 -1.82 -4.38 -4.63
C VAL A 39 -1.81 -4.85 -3.18
N GLN A 40 -2.65 -4.25 -2.32
CA GLN A 40 -2.93 -4.75 -0.98
C GLN A 40 -4.38 -5.16 -0.88
N LEU A 41 -4.60 -6.42 -0.55
CA LEU A 41 -5.92 -6.90 -0.18
C LEU A 41 -6.20 -6.57 1.29
N ARG A 42 -7.13 -5.64 1.49
CA ARG A 42 -7.61 -5.24 2.82
C ARG A 42 -9.07 -5.64 2.97
N GLU A 43 -9.32 -6.54 3.91
CA GLU A 43 -10.64 -7.05 4.27
C GLU A 43 -10.91 -6.88 5.76
N LYS A 44 -12.15 -6.53 6.11
CA LYS A 44 -12.59 -6.31 7.49
C LYS A 44 -13.86 -7.07 7.87
N GLU A 45 -14.59 -7.56 6.87
CA GLU A 45 -15.96 -8.08 7.04
C GLU A 45 -16.12 -9.53 6.58
N LEU A 46 -15.20 -10.05 5.74
CA LEU A 46 -15.26 -11.41 5.25
C LEU A 46 -14.93 -12.43 6.36
N SER A 47 -15.58 -13.59 6.29
CA SER A 47 -15.13 -14.75 7.04
C SER A 47 -13.74 -15.20 6.56
N GLU A 48 -13.02 -15.92 7.40
CA GLU A 48 -11.67 -16.40 7.06
C GLU A 48 -11.64 -17.25 5.77
N PRO A 49 -12.57 -18.19 5.51
CA PRO A 49 -12.59 -18.92 4.24
C PRO A 49 -12.85 -18.05 3.01
N GLU A 50 -13.72 -17.05 3.13
CA GLU A 50 -14.00 -16.10 2.04
C GLU A 50 -12.80 -15.21 1.77
N PHE A 51 -12.13 -14.70 2.82
CA PHE A 51 -10.91 -13.91 2.69
C PHE A 51 -9.79 -14.71 2.03
N GLU A 52 -9.64 -16.01 2.39
CA GLU A 52 -8.67 -16.90 1.75
C GLU A 52 -8.98 -17.11 0.26
N ALA A 53 -10.24 -17.40 -0.08
CA ALA A 53 -10.66 -17.63 -1.46
C ALA A 53 -10.40 -16.38 -2.32
N GLU A 54 -10.74 -15.18 -1.83
CA GLU A 54 -10.48 -13.92 -2.51
C GLU A 54 -8.99 -13.62 -2.62
N GLY A 55 -8.23 -13.87 -1.55
CA GLY A 55 -6.77 -13.71 -1.54
C GLY A 55 -6.08 -14.56 -2.61
N ARG A 56 -6.47 -15.83 -2.74
CA ARG A 56 -5.93 -16.73 -3.79
C ARG A 56 -6.30 -16.25 -5.19
N SER A 57 -7.55 -15.83 -5.40
CA SER A 57 -8.03 -15.31 -6.68
C SER A 57 -7.27 -14.04 -7.11
N LEU A 58 -7.08 -13.11 -6.18
CA LEU A 58 -6.35 -11.87 -6.46
C LEU A 58 -4.84 -12.10 -6.60
N LEU A 59 -4.26 -13.07 -5.89
CA LEU A 59 -2.85 -13.45 -6.05
C LEU A 59 -2.58 -13.94 -7.47
N GLU A 60 -3.42 -14.85 -7.98
CA GLU A 60 -3.33 -15.33 -9.36
C GLU A 60 -3.49 -14.18 -10.38
N LEU A 61 -4.46 -13.29 -10.14
CA LEU A 61 -4.67 -12.11 -10.98
C LEU A 61 -3.42 -11.22 -11.01
N CYS A 62 -2.92 -10.81 -9.84
CA CYS A 62 -1.76 -9.92 -9.72
C CYS A 62 -0.52 -10.51 -10.39
N HIS A 63 -0.27 -11.80 -10.19
CA HIS A 63 0.87 -12.50 -10.81
C HIS A 63 0.78 -12.54 -12.35
N ARG A 64 -0.42 -12.62 -12.95
CA ARG A 64 -0.58 -12.48 -14.41
C ARG A 64 -0.10 -11.13 -14.94
N TYR A 65 -0.23 -10.08 -14.13
CA TYR A 65 0.27 -8.74 -14.43
C TYR A 65 1.69 -8.48 -13.90
N ARG A 66 2.34 -9.47 -13.24
CA ARG A 66 3.65 -9.36 -12.59
C ARG A 66 3.70 -8.28 -11.50
N VAL A 67 2.59 -8.08 -10.81
CA VAL A 67 2.42 -7.16 -9.69
C VAL A 67 2.33 -7.98 -8.41
N PRO A 68 3.08 -7.64 -7.34
CA PRO A 68 2.98 -8.34 -6.07
C PRO A 68 1.64 -8.09 -5.37
N LEU A 69 1.16 -9.11 -4.61
CA LEU A 69 0.02 -8.99 -3.71
C LEU A 69 0.46 -8.99 -2.25
N ILE A 70 0.05 -7.98 -1.51
CA ILE A 70 0.24 -7.81 -0.06
C ILE A 70 -1.07 -8.09 0.66
N ILE A 71 -1.04 -8.85 1.75
CA ILE A 71 -2.18 -9.04 2.64
C ILE A 71 -2.10 -8.01 3.77
N ASN A 72 -3.25 -7.38 4.08
CA ASN A 72 -3.31 -6.43 5.19
C ASN A 72 -3.48 -7.17 6.52
N ASP A 73 -2.64 -6.91 7.51
CA ASP A 73 -2.65 -7.35 8.92
C ASP A 73 -2.53 -8.89 9.14
N ASN A 74 -3.11 -9.72 8.28
CA ASN A 74 -3.22 -11.17 8.49
C ASN A 74 -2.00 -11.95 7.96
N VAL A 75 -0.99 -12.11 8.81
CA VAL A 75 0.29 -12.78 8.51
C VAL A 75 0.09 -14.26 8.20
N GLU A 76 -0.76 -14.95 8.97
CA GLU A 76 -1.04 -16.38 8.80
C GLU A 76 -1.75 -16.65 7.47
N LEU A 77 -2.66 -15.77 7.06
CA LEU A 77 -3.29 -15.88 5.74
C LEU A 77 -2.26 -15.66 4.63
N ALA A 78 -1.41 -14.64 4.77
CA ALA A 78 -0.37 -14.35 3.78
C ALA A 78 0.56 -15.56 3.56
N GLU A 79 0.96 -16.23 4.65
CA GLU A 79 1.75 -17.46 4.61
C GLU A 79 0.97 -18.60 3.92
N ARG A 80 -0.27 -18.87 4.37
CA ARG A 80 -1.11 -19.99 3.92
C ARG A 80 -1.44 -19.92 2.42
N ILE A 81 -1.67 -18.74 1.86
CA ILE A 81 -1.94 -18.58 0.43
C ILE A 81 -0.68 -18.38 -0.41
N GLY A 82 0.48 -18.19 0.22
CA GLY A 82 1.74 -17.91 -0.44
C GLY A 82 1.84 -16.49 -1.01
N ALA A 83 1.11 -15.50 -0.45
CA ALA A 83 1.15 -14.10 -0.89
C ALA A 83 2.59 -13.58 -0.94
N ASP A 84 2.82 -12.50 -1.70
CA ASP A 84 4.17 -11.92 -1.84
C ASP A 84 4.62 -11.20 -0.55
N GLY A 85 3.67 -10.83 0.32
CA GLY A 85 4.00 -10.23 1.61
C GLY A 85 2.80 -9.81 2.43
N VAL A 86 3.08 -9.05 3.48
CA VAL A 86 2.10 -8.52 4.44
C VAL A 86 2.39 -7.04 4.71
N HIS A 87 1.35 -6.29 5.06
CA HIS A 87 1.49 -4.95 5.64
C HIS A 87 0.83 -4.92 7.01
N VAL A 88 1.60 -4.56 8.05
CA VAL A 88 1.14 -4.53 9.44
C VAL A 88 1.18 -3.12 10.01
N GLY A 89 0.21 -2.80 10.88
CA GLY A 89 0.18 -1.58 11.67
C GLY A 89 0.85 -1.75 13.04
N GLN A 90 0.86 -0.67 13.84
CA GLN A 90 1.52 -0.64 15.15
C GLN A 90 0.83 -1.49 16.24
N SER A 91 -0.44 -1.85 16.04
CA SER A 91 -1.24 -2.68 16.96
C SER A 91 -1.38 -4.14 16.49
N ASP A 92 -0.84 -4.46 15.33
CA ASP A 92 -0.94 -5.79 14.73
C ASP A 92 0.21 -6.69 15.20
N MET A 93 0.46 -7.80 14.50
CA MET A 93 1.57 -8.68 14.84
C MET A 93 2.90 -7.95 14.74
N GLU A 94 3.77 -8.13 15.74
CA GLU A 94 5.13 -7.57 15.70
C GLU A 94 5.90 -8.04 14.46
N LEU A 95 6.65 -7.14 13.85
CA LEU A 95 7.40 -7.40 12.62
C LEU A 95 8.36 -8.60 12.75
N THR A 96 9.05 -8.74 13.87
CA THR A 96 9.96 -9.87 14.13
C THR A 96 9.21 -11.20 14.07
N ARG A 97 8.02 -11.25 14.66
CA ARG A 97 7.16 -12.46 14.61
C ARG A 97 6.62 -12.72 13.21
N ALA A 98 6.19 -11.67 12.50
CA ALA A 98 5.77 -11.80 11.11
C ALA A 98 6.92 -12.34 10.21
N ARG A 99 8.15 -11.87 10.43
CA ARG A 99 9.34 -12.34 9.71
C ARG A 99 9.68 -13.81 10.04
N GLU A 100 9.50 -14.26 11.29
CA GLU A 100 9.66 -15.68 11.65
C GLU A 100 8.69 -16.59 10.91
N ILE A 101 7.43 -16.17 10.72
CA ILE A 101 6.38 -16.93 10.03
C ILE A 101 6.62 -16.93 8.51
N LEU A 102 6.84 -15.77 7.93
CA LEU A 102 6.90 -15.58 6.48
C LEU A 102 8.27 -15.93 5.87
N GLY A 103 9.33 -15.99 6.69
CA GLY A 103 10.70 -16.18 6.21
C GLY A 103 11.32 -14.89 5.64
N THR A 104 12.52 -15.01 5.07
CA THR A 104 13.35 -13.87 4.63
C THR A 104 12.94 -13.30 3.28
N ASP A 105 12.22 -14.07 2.46
CA ASP A 105 11.98 -13.74 1.05
C ASP A 105 10.66 -12.98 0.82
N LYS A 106 9.80 -12.90 1.84
CA LYS A 106 8.52 -12.19 1.74
C LYS A 106 8.66 -10.72 2.10
N ILE A 107 7.84 -9.89 1.45
CA ILE A 107 7.78 -8.45 1.68
C ILE A 107 7.05 -8.18 2.99
N ILE A 108 7.62 -7.38 3.89
CA ILE A 108 6.92 -6.88 5.08
C ILE A 108 6.95 -5.35 5.08
N GLY A 109 5.77 -4.75 4.88
CA GLY A 109 5.53 -3.33 5.06
C GLY A 109 5.03 -3.02 6.46
N VAL A 110 5.39 -1.84 6.98
CA VAL A 110 4.98 -1.39 8.31
C VAL A 110 4.45 0.03 8.25
N THR A 111 3.32 0.28 8.94
CA THR A 111 2.83 1.65 9.15
C THR A 111 3.70 2.39 10.16
N ALA A 112 4.22 3.57 9.81
CA ALA A 112 4.94 4.46 10.72
C ALA A 112 4.39 5.88 10.64
N LYS A 113 4.09 6.48 11.80
CA LYS A 113 3.52 7.83 11.92
C LYS A 113 4.46 8.81 12.64
N THR A 114 5.58 8.33 13.16
CA THR A 114 6.63 9.14 13.78
C THR A 114 8.01 8.65 13.33
N ILE A 115 9.03 9.48 13.52
CA ILE A 115 10.41 9.15 13.22
C ILE A 115 10.88 7.92 14.01
N GLU A 116 10.53 7.84 15.29
CA GLU A 116 10.90 6.73 16.16
C GLU A 116 10.28 5.41 15.67
N GLN A 117 9.01 5.43 15.24
CA GLN A 117 8.35 4.24 14.64
C GLN A 117 9.03 3.82 13.35
N ALA A 118 9.40 4.77 12.50
CA ALA A 118 10.08 4.50 11.24
C ALA A 118 11.45 3.84 11.46
N GLN A 119 12.26 4.41 12.33
CA GLN A 119 13.59 3.87 12.68
C GLN A 119 13.50 2.51 13.37
N ALA A 120 12.51 2.33 14.25
CA ALA A 120 12.28 1.04 14.90
C ALA A 120 11.89 -0.05 13.90
N ALA A 121 10.99 0.27 12.95
CA ALA A 121 10.57 -0.66 11.91
C ALA A 121 11.72 -1.02 10.96
N GLU A 122 12.53 -0.04 10.53
CA GLU A 122 13.74 -0.30 9.73
C GLU A 122 14.71 -1.22 10.46
N LYS A 123 15.01 -0.91 11.72
CA LYS A 123 15.90 -1.75 12.55
C LYS A 123 15.38 -3.17 12.75
N ALA A 124 14.07 -3.34 12.80
CA ALA A 124 13.42 -4.66 12.92
C ALA A 124 13.34 -5.41 11.59
N GLY A 125 13.74 -4.80 10.45
CA GLY A 125 13.83 -5.45 9.14
C GLY A 125 12.58 -5.29 8.26
N ALA A 126 11.85 -4.17 8.39
CA ALA A 126 10.82 -3.79 7.43
C ALA A 126 11.42 -3.58 6.03
N ASP A 127 10.70 -3.98 4.98
CA ASP A 127 11.11 -3.76 3.59
C ASP A 127 10.69 -2.37 3.07
N TYR A 128 9.59 -1.81 3.57
CA TYR A 128 9.12 -0.46 3.29
C TYR A 128 8.21 0.06 4.42
N LEU A 129 7.98 1.36 4.42
CA LEU A 129 7.06 2.02 5.34
C LEU A 129 5.86 2.62 4.61
N GLY A 130 4.69 2.60 5.27
CA GLY A 130 3.52 3.39 4.91
C GLY A 130 3.32 4.53 5.90
N SER A 131 3.37 5.80 5.46
CA SER A 131 3.26 6.96 6.33
C SER A 131 2.10 7.87 5.94
N GLY A 132 1.27 8.25 6.91
CA GLY A 132 0.06 9.07 6.73
C GLY A 132 -0.83 9.07 7.98
N ALA A 133 -2.06 9.64 7.85
CA ALA A 133 -2.78 10.04 6.63
C ALA A 133 -2.39 11.47 6.18
N VAL A 134 -1.84 11.61 4.97
CA VAL A 134 -1.31 12.91 4.52
C VAL A 134 -2.39 13.95 4.15
N PHE A 135 -3.55 13.50 3.66
CA PHE A 135 -4.70 14.37 3.34
C PHE A 135 -5.98 13.92 4.04
N GLY A 136 -5.82 13.30 5.24
CA GLY A 136 -6.94 12.68 5.95
C GLY A 136 -7.30 11.31 5.40
N SER A 137 -8.42 10.75 5.85
CA SER A 137 -8.87 9.43 5.40
C SER A 137 -10.38 9.35 5.46
N SER A 138 -11.01 8.96 4.36
CA SER A 138 -12.43 8.56 4.33
C SER A 138 -12.64 7.13 4.86
N THR A 139 -11.57 6.33 4.87
CA THR A 139 -11.59 4.90 5.25
C THR A 139 -11.25 4.67 6.73
N LYS A 140 -10.49 5.60 7.35
CA LYS A 140 -10.17 5.60 8.80
C LYS A 140 -10.54 6.97 9.37
N THR A 141 -11.74 7.08 9.95
CA THR A 141 -12.32 8.35 10.43
C THR A 141 -11.55 9.04 11.56
N ASP A 142 -10.70 8.28 12.28
CA ASP A 142 -9.94 8.78 13.44
C ASP A 142 -8.51 9.25 13.06
N ALA A 143 -8.13 9.18 11.77
CA ALA A 143 -6.80 9.54 11.33
C ALA A 143 -6.66 11.07 11.21
N LYS A 144 -5.97 11.70 12.16
CA LYS A 144 -5.56 13.11 12.02
C LYS A 144 -4.62 13.25 10.82
N PRO A 145 -4.77 14.32 10.00
CA PRO A 145 -3.85 14.60 8.91
C PRO A 145 -2.40 14.71 9.42
N MET A 146 -1.47 14.09 8.68
CA MET A 146 -0.04 14.21 8.94
C MET A 146 0.50 15.45 8.22
N GLU A 147 1.28 16.27 8.91
CA GLU A 147 1.98 17.39 8.26
C GLU A 147 3.01 16.87 7.24
N LEU A 148 3.11 17.53 6.08
CA LEU A 148 4.03 17.12 5.02
C LEU A 148 5.51 17.25 5.44
N THR A 149 5.81 18.17 6.35
CA THR A 149 7.15 18.29 6.96
C THR A 149 7.51 17.04 7.76
N LEU A 150 6.57 16.50 8.55
CA LEU A 150 6.80 15.25 9.29
C LEU A 150 6.98 14.06 8.34
N LEU A 151 6.22 13.99 7.23
CA LEU A 151 6.42 12.96 6.22
C LEU A 151 7.83 13.02 5.63
N GLN A 152 8.31 14.23 5.30
CA GLN A 152 9.67 14.45 4.79
C GLN A 152 10.73 14.03 5.81
N GLU A 153 10.58 14.43 7.08
CA GLU A 153 11.47 14.03 8.16
C GLU A 153 11.52 12.50 8.34
N ILE A 154 10.38 11.83 8.25
CA ILE A 154 10.31 10.36 8.27
C ILE A 154 11.10 9.78 7.08
N CYS A 155 10.88 10.27 5.86
CA CYS A 155 11.61 9.79 4.69
C CYS A 155 13.13 9.96 4.83
N GLN A 156 13.58 11.06 5.43
CA GLN A 156 15.01 11.36 5.66
C GLN A 156 15.62 10.60 6.84
N SER A 157 14.80 10.08 7.74
CA SER A 157 15.25 9.38 8.96
C SER A 157 15.59 7.90 8.73
N VAL A 158 15.24 7.32 7.57
CA VAL A 158 15.42 5.91 7.23
C VAL A 158 16.00 5.74 5.82
N THR A 159 16.56 4.56 5.54
CA THR A 159 17.09 4.21 4.21
C THR A 159 16.12 3.37 3.39
N ILE A 160 15.19 2.67 4.05
CA ILE A 160 14.13 1.91 3.38
C ILE A 160 13.09 2.85 2.76
N PRO A 161 12.45 2.44 1.65
CA PRO A 161 11.49 3.30 0.96
C PRO A 161 10.24 3.58 1.80
N VAL A 162 9.73 4.81 1.69
CA VAL A 162 8.50 5.26 2.35
C VAL A 162 7.45 5.57 1.28
N VAL A 163 6.24 5.02 1.41
CA VAL A 163 5.07 5.41 0.61
C VAL A 163 4.14 6.30 1.42
N ALA A 164 3.65 7.36 0.80
CA ALA A 164 2.62 8.19 1.40
C ALA A 164 1.25 7.53 1.30
N ILE A 165 0.41 7.66 2.34
CA ILE A 165 -0.96 7.12 2.34
C ILE A 165 -1.93 8.11 3.00
N GLY A 166 -3.20 8.04 2.60
CA GLY A 166 -4.34 8.73 3.20
C GLY A 166 -4.83 9.93 2.38
N GLY A 167 -6.03 9.80 1.82
CA GLY A 167 -6.74 10.82 1.06
C GLY A 167 -6.08 11.25 -0.25
N ILE A 168 -5.12 10.50 -0.75
CA ILE A 168 -4.39 10.81 -1.99
C ILE A 168 -5.29 10.55 -3.20
N ASN A 169 -5.29 11.50 -4.15
CA ASN A 169 -6.01 11.43 -5.41
C ASN A 169 -5.31 12.31 -6.48
N GLN A 170 -5.93 12.38 -7.68
CA GLN A 170 -5.41 13.13 -8.84
C GLN A 170 -5.21 14.63 -8.56
N ASP A 171 -6.01 15.22 -7.66
CA ASP A 171 -6.01 16.67 -7.41
C ASP A 171 -4.94 17.12 -6.41
N ASN A 172 -4.50 16.20 -5.54
CA ASN A 172 -3.62 16.57 -4.42
C ASN A 172 -2.25 15.91 -4.42
N ILE A 173 -2.03 14.83 -5.19
CA ILE A 173 -0.75 14.08 -5.21
C ILE A 173 0.47 14.97 -5.50
N LEU A 174 0.33 15.99 -6.36
CA LEU A 174 1.45 16.89 -6.71
C LEU A 174 1.93 17.75 -5.53
N LYS A 175 1.13 17.87 -4.45
CA LYS A 175 1.55 18.56 -3.21
C LYS A 175 2.62 17.78 -2.44
N LEU A 176 2.82 16.50 -2.76
CA LEU A 176 3.85 15.64 -2.14
C LEU A 176 5.25 15.80 -2.79
N LYS A 177 5.39 16.70 -3.79
CA LYS A 177 6.72 17.00 -4.36
C LYS A 177 7.66 17.50 -3.27
N GLY A 178 8.86 16.91 -3.21
CA GLY A 178 9.87 17.25 -2.21
C GLY A 178 9.80 16.46 -0.91
N CYS A 179 8.77 15.63 -0.70
CA CYS A 179 8.68 14.76 0.49
C CYS A 179 9.58 13.50 0.42
N GLU A 180 10.29 13.28 -0.69
CA GLU A 180 11.23 12.16 -0.87
C GLU A 180 10.60 10.76 -0.77
N ILE A 181 9.29 10.66 -1.03
CA ILE A 181 8.56 9.39 -1.02
C ILE A 181 8.96 8.49 -2.19
N ALA A 182 8.85 7.18 -2.00
CA ALA A 182 9.06 6.17 -3.04
C ALA A 182 7.82 5.96 -3.92
N GLY A 183 6.64 6.36 -3.44
CA GLY A 183 5.37 6.22 -4.13
C GLY A 183 4.18 6.57 -3.25
N ALA A 184 2.98 6.22 -3.72
CA ALA A 184 1.73 6.52 -3.05
C ALA A 184 0.83 5.29 -2.92
N ALA A 185 0.33 5.02 -1.70
CA ALA A 185 -0.70 4.03 -1.44
C ALA A 185 -2.08 4.71 -1.46
N VAL A 186 -2.97 4.20 -2.28
CA VAL A 186 -4.22 4.87 -2.65
C VAL A 186 -5.41 3.90 -2.56
N VAL A 187 -6.51 4.36 -1.98
CA VAL A 187 -7.80 3.65 -1.93
C VAL A 187 -8.79 4.35 -2.87
N SER A 188 -9.51 5.35 -2.38
CA SER A 188 -10.58 6.04 -3.10
C SER A 188 -10.10 6.77 -4.36
N GLY A 189 -8.88 7.29 -4.38
CA GLY A 189 -8.29 7.92 -5.57
C GLY A 189 -8.14 6.98 -6.78
N ILE A 190 -8.27 5.66 -6.56
CA ILE A 190 -8.35 4.63 -7.61
C ILE A 190 -9.78 4.10 -7.71
N PHE A 191 -10.32 3.51 -6.64
CA PHE A 191 -11.56 2.72 -6.70
C PHE A 191 -12.85 3.54 -6.71
N ALA A 192 -12.81 4.84 -6.35
CA ALA A 192 -13.95 5.73 -6.46
C ALA A 192 -14.12 6.36 -7.86
N CYS A 193 -13.13 6.24 -8.76
CA CYS A 193 -13.20 6.75 -10.12
C CYS A 193 -14.37 6.12 -10.90
N GLU A 194 -14.96 6.85 -11.83
CA GLU A 194 -15.94 6.29 -12.78
C GLU A 194 -15.27 5.28 -13.71
N ASP A 195 -14.12 5.65 -14.26
CA ASP A 195 -13.24 4.74 -15.00
C ASP A 195 -11.97 4.51 -14.17
N ILE A 196 -11.90 3.33 -13.55
CA ILE A 196 -10.77 2.93 -12.69
C ILE A 196 -9.48 2.83 -13.51
N GLU A 197 -9.53 2.30 -14.74
CA GLU A 197 -8.33 2.13 -15.57
C GLU A 197 -7.73 3.48 -15.95
N GLU A 198 -8.55 4.40 -16.47
CA GLU A 198 -8.08 5.71 -16.92
C GLU A 198 -7.66 6.59 -15.72
N GLY A 199 -8.47 6.62 -14.65
CA GLY A 199 -8.10 7.34 -13.43
C GLY A 199 -6.79 6.85 -12.81
N THR A 200 -6.53 5.54 -12.89
CA THR A 200 -5.27 4.96 -12.42
C THR A 200 -4.09 5.37 -13.30
N LYS A 201 -4.24 5.38 -14.62
CA LYS A 201 -3.20 5.86 -15.57
C LYS A 201 -2.82 7.31 -15.29
N GLU A 202 -3.83 8.17 -15.13
CA GLU A 202 -3.62 9.59 -14.83
C GLU A 202 -2.89 9.76 -13.49
N LEU A 203 -3.31 9.03 -12.45
CA LEU A 203 -2.67 9.09 -11.14
C LEU A 203 -1.22 8.62 -11.19
N LEU A 204 -0.93 7.52 -11.91
CA LEU A 204 0.43 7.01 -12.08
C LEU A 204 1.35 8.04 -12.77
N GLN A 205 0.86 8.75 -13.78
CA GLN A 205 1.63 9.82 -14.42
C GLN A 205 2.00 10.92 -13.41
N LYS A 206 1.04 11.33 -12.56
CA LYS A 206 1.29 12.36 -11.53
C LYS A 206 2.21 11.85 -10.42
N VAL A 207 2.09 10.58 -9.97
CA VAL A 207 3.03 9.97 -9.03
C VAL A 207 4.46 9.99 -9.58
N ASN A 208 4.64 9.64 -10.85
CA ASN A 208 5.95 9.71 -11.50
C ASN A 208 6.55 11.14 -11.49
N MET A 209 5.71 12.20 -11.59
CA MET A 209 6.18 13.58 -11.48
C MET A 209 6.61 13.96 -10.05
N VAL A 210 6.11 13.26 -9.04
CA VAL A 210 6.49 13.47 -7.64
C VAL A 210 7.79 12.75 -7.33
N VAL A 211 7.91 11.47 -7.72
CA VAL A 211 9.03 10.59 -7.36
C VAL A 211 10.30 10.88 -8.19
N LYS A 212 10.18 11.21 -9.49
CA LYS A 212 11.33 11.45 -10.39
C LYS A 212 12.18 12.68 -10.09
N ASN A 213 11.76 13.54 -9.17
CA ASN A 213 12.55 14.74 -8.81
C ASN A 213 13.65 14.46 -7.77
N HIS A 214 13.97 13.20 -7.49
CA HIS A 214 14.97 12.78 -6.49
C HIS A 214 16.16 12.00 -7.10
N VAL A 215 16.43 12.20 -8.40
CA VAL A 215 17.62 11.69 -9.10
C VAL A 215 18.56 12.83 -9.44
#